data_dc5e584054e8a196c2ee326477240756
#
_entry.id   dc5e584054e8a196c2ee326477240756
#
_cell.length_a   1.000
_cell.length_b   1.000
_cell.length_c   1.000
_cell.angle_alpha   90.00
_cell.angle_beta   90.00
_cell.angle_gamma   90.00
#
_symmetry.space_group_name_H-M   'P 1'
#
loop_
_entity.id
_entity.type
_entity.pdbx_description
1 polymer ?
#
loop_
_entity_poly.entity_id
_entity_poly.type
_entity_poly.pdbx_seq_one_letter_code
_entity_poly.pdbx_strand_id
1 'polypeptide(L)'
;MAVGSAAALICDTGALLDYLVESAPDHRLFRSAIDQARTRYVPGLVLAELDYFLRAERRAMERFMRDLARGAFTYAPPTLDQLSRAIAIDRRYSDLGLGLVDGSLVALAESLGLRRVATRDVRHLAAVRLRDGSPLELVVHPTDPDKS
;
A
#
# COMPACT_ATOMS: atom_id res chain seq x y z
N MET A 1 18.22 -16.03 1.44
CA MET A 1 17.16 -16.24 2.43
C MET A 1 16.04 -15.25 2.25
N ALA A 2 14.82 -15.74 2.29
CA ALA A 2 13.64 -14.91 2.10
C ALA A 2 13.27 -14.04 3.31
N VAL A 3 14.08 -14.08 4.39
CA VAL A 3 13.77 -13.41 5.65
C VAL A 3 13.61 -11.89 5.49
N GLY A 4 14.48 -11.28 4.71
CA GLY A 4 14.42 -9.84 4.48
C GLY A 4 13.15 -9.40 3.75
N SER A 5 12.78 -10.12 2.66
CA SER A 5 11.58 -9.80 1.88
C SER A 5 10.30 -10.12 2.64
N ALA A 6 10.29 -11.22 3.44
CA ALA A 6 9.14 -11.57 4.27
C ALA A 6 8.92 -10.58 5.40
N ALA A 7 9.96 -9.87 5.83
CA ALA A 7 9.88 -8.90 6.92
C ALA A 7 9.39 -7.51 6.47
N ALA A 8 9.34 -7.25 5.17
CA ALA A 8 8.98 -5.95 4.63
C ALA A 8 7.63 -6.01 3.88
N LEU A 9 6.87 -4.92 3.96
CA LEU A 9 5.53 -4.85 3.40
C LEU A 9 5.24 -3.42 2.96
N ILE A 10 4.63 -3.25 1.79
CA ILE A 10 4.10 -1.96 1.34
C ILE A 10 2.62 -1.92 1.69
N CYS A 11 2.17 -0.85 2.34
CA CYS A 11 0.80 -0.70 2.80
C CYS A 11 0.05 0.31 1.93
N ASP A 12 -1.02 -0.14 1.29
CA ASP A 12 -1.90 0.71 0.49
C ASP A 12 -2.95 1.38 1.36
N THR A 13 -3.66 2.36 0.79
CA THR A 13 -4.65 3.18 1.49
C THR A 13 -5.75 2.34 2.15
N GLY A 14 -6.40 1.47 1.38
CA GLY A 14 -7.50 0.64 1.91
C GLY A 14 -7.04 -0.30 3.02
N ALA A 15 -5.82 -0.83 2.91
CA ALA A 15 -5.25 -1.68 3.94
C ALA A 15 -5.02 -0.91 5.24
N LEU A 16 -4.51 0.32 5.14
CA LEU A 16 -4.29 1.16 6.32
C LEU A 16 -5.60 1.62 6.95
N LEU A 17 -6.62 1.91 6.14
CA LEU A 17 -7.95 2.23 6.66
C LEU A 17 -8.49 1.08 7.51
N ASP A 18 -8.43 -0.14 6.99
CA ASP A 18 -8.91 -1.30 7.74
C ASP A 18 -8.04 -1.60 8.95
N TYR A 19 -6.74 -1.31 8.88
CA TYR A 19 -5.83 -1.43 10.01
C TYR A 19 -6.18 -0.46 11.14
N LEU A 20 -6.57 0.76 10.80
CA LEU A 20 -6.77 1.84 11.78
C LEU A 20 -8.20 1.91 12.32
N VAL A 21 -9.19 1.48 11.53
CA VAL A 21 -10.61 1.60 11.90
C VAL A 21 -11.12 0.24 12.39
N GLU A 22 -11.38 0.13 13.69
CA GLU A 22 -11.79 -1.13 14.31
C GLU A 22 -13.08 -1.70 13.76
N SER A 23 -14.00 -0.85 13.32
CA SER A 23 -15.27 -1.27 12.73
C SER A 23 -15.18 -1.70 11.28
N ALA A 24 -14.00 -1.58 10.65
CA ALA A 24 -13.82 -2.00 9.25
C ALA A 24 -14.00 -3.51 9.11
N PRO A 25 -14.59 -3.98 7.99
CA PRO A 25 -14.92 -5.41 7.82
C PRO A 25 -13.72 -6.35 7.97
N ASP A 26 -12.56 -5.96 7.48
CA ASP A 26 -11.36 -6.80 7.49
C ASP A 26 -10.29 -6.27 8.44
N HIS A 27 -10.71 -5.55 9.49
CA HIS A 27 -9.79 -4.97 10.46
C HIS A 27 -8.78 -6.01 10.99
N ARG A 28 -9.26 -7.18 11.41
CA ARG A 28 -8.40 -8.22 11.99
C ARG A 28 -7.40 -8.77 10.99
N LEU A 29 -7.84 -8.95 9.73
CA LEU A 29 -6.97 -9.50 8.69
C LEU A 29 -5.80 -8.54 8.41
N PHE A 30 -6.11 -7.26 8.23
CA PHE A 30 -5.07 -6.26 7.95
C PHE A 30 -4.21 -5.98 9.18
N ARG A 31 -4.81 -5.97 10.39
CA ARG A 31 -4.06 -5.86 11.64
C ARG A 31 -3.00 -6.95 11.74
N SER A 32 -3.40 -8.19 11.52
CA SER A 32 -2.49 -9.33 11.61
C SER A 32 -1.37 -9.24 10.59
N ALA A 33 -1.70 -9.01 9.32
CA ALA A 33 -0.70 -8.97 8.23
C ALA A 33 0.30 -7.82 8.43
N ILE A 34 -0.20 -6.65 8.77
CA ILE A 34 0.64 -5.46 8.91
C ILE A 34 1.49 -5.54 10.19
N ASP A 35 0.92 -5.99 11.30
CA ASP A 35 1.66 -6.12 12.56
C ASP A 35 2.77 -7.17 12.49
N GLN A 36 2.62 -8.19 11.65
CA GLN A 36 3.65 -9.22 11.46
C GLN A 36 4.84 -8.71 10.65
N ALA A 37 4.67 -7.66 9.86
CA ALA A 37 5.75 -7.11 9.06
C ALA A 37 6.72 -6.32 9.94
N ARG A 38 8.02 -6.53 9.72
CA ARG A 38 9.05 -5.81 10.47
C ARG A 38 9.24 -4.38 9.96
N THR A 39 9.18 -4.21 8.64
CA THR A 39 9.25 -2.89 8.00
C THR A 39 7.97 -2.67 7.21
N ARG A 40 7.30 -1.55 7.48
CA ARG A 40 6.00 -1.23 6.92
C ARG A 40 6.12 0.09 6.17
N TYR A 41 6.18 -0.01 4.85
CA TYR A 41 6.33 1.17 4.00
C TYR A 41 4.98 1.80 3.72
N VAL A 42 4.91 3.12 3.85
CA VAL A 42 3.74 3.92 3.49
C VAL A 42 4.13 4.78 2.30
N PRO A 43 3.66 4.45 1.08
CA PRO A 43 3.93 5.29 -0.08
C PRO A 43 3.45 6.72 0.15
N GLY A 44 4.22 7.70 -0.33
CA GLY A 44 3.95 9.11 0.00
C GLY A 44 2.56 9.58 -0.37
N LEU A 45 2.06 9.18 -1.56
CA LEU A 45 0.73 9.61 -2.03
C LEU A 45 -0.40 8.89 -1.28
N VAL A 46 -0.14 7.70 -0.74
CA VAL A 46 -1.11 6.98 0.10
C VAL A 46 -1.43 7.81 1.34
N LEU A 47 -0.46 8.52 1.89
CA LEU A 47 -0.69 9.33 3.08
C LEU A 47 -1.76 10.40 2.85
N ALA A 48 -1.75 11.04 1.69
CA ALA A 48 -2.77 12.05 1.34
C ALA A 48 -4.16 11.44 1.20
N GLU A 49 -4.26 10.28 0.55
CA GLU A 49 -5.55 9.57 0.44
C GLU A 49 -6.06 9.13 1.81
N LEU A 50 -5.17 8.60 2.64
CA LEU A 50 -5.52 8.17 3.99
C LEU A 50 -6.09 9.32 4.80
N ASP A 51 -5.44 10.48 4.76
CA ASP A 51 -5.92 11.68 5.45
C ASP A 51 -7.32 12.07 4.98
N TYR A 52 -7.56 12.03 3.69
CA TYR A 52 -8.88 12.35 3.13
C TYR A 52 -9.96 11.39 3.65
N PHE A 53 -9.70 10.10 3.64
CA PHE A 53 -10.66 9.10 4.12
C PHE A 53 -10.85 9.14 5.64
N LEU A 54 -9.86 9.61 6.38
CA LEU A 54 -9.95 9.76 7.84
C LEU A 54 -10.34 11.17 8.28
N ARG A 55 -10.92 11.98 7.39
CA ARG A 55 -11.31 13.35 7.75
C ARG A 55 -12.37 13.42 8.85
N ALA A 56 -13.19 12.36 9.00
CA ALA A 56 -14.13 12.22 10.11
C ALA A 56 -13.56 11.45 11.30
N GLU A 57 -12.35 10.90 11.17
CA GLU A 57 -11.70 10.08 12.18
C GLU A 57 -10.31 10.68 12.51
N ARG A 58 -10.32 11.94 12.95
CA ARG A 58 -9.07 12.69 13.14
C ARG A 58 -8.14 12.09 14.18
N ARG A 59 -8.70 11.47 15.23
CA ARG A 59 -7.87 10.80 16.24
C ARG A 59 -7.09 9.62 15.65
N ALA A 60 -7.70 8.87 14.75
CA ALA A 60 -7.01 7.78 14.06
C ALA A 60 -5.86 8.32 13.21
N MET A 61 -6.10 9.40 12.46
CA MET A 61 -5.05 10.03 11.67
C MET A 61 -3.92 10.58 12.52
N GLU A 62 -4.24 11.23 13.64
CA GLU A 62 -3.24 11.76 14.56
C GLU A 62 -2.36 10.65 15.16
N ARG A 63 -2.99 9.52 15.55
CA ARG A 63 -2.23 8.35 16.06
C ARG A 63 -1.31 7.79 14.99
N PHE A 64 -1.80 7.71 13.74
CA PHE A 64 -1.00 7.21 12.63
C PHE A 64 0.21 8.11 12.38
N MET A 65 0.03 9.43 12.42
CA MET A 65 1.14 10.38 12.27
C MET A 65 2.18 10.22 13.38
N ARG A 66 1.74 9.97 14.61
CA ARG A 66 2.67 9.66 15.71
C ARG A 66 3.45 8.37 15.46
N ASP A 67 2.78 7.35 14.91
CA ASP A 67 3.41 6.08 14.57
C ASP A 67 4.46 6.27 13.46
N LEU A 68 4.18 7.10 12.48
CA LEU A 68 5.16 7.48 11.46
C LEU A 68 6.35 8.20 12.09
N ALA A 69 6.09 9.17 12.96
CA ALA A 69 7.13 9.98 13.57
C ALA A 69 8.08 9.15 14.45
N ARG A 70 7.56 8.12 15.13
CA ARG A 70 8.37 7.24 15.98
C ARG A 70 8.97 6.03 15.23
N GLY A 71 8.74 5.92 13.93
CA GLY A 71 9.32 4.87 13.11
C GLY A 71 8.59 3.54 13.10
N ALA A 72 7.36 3.46 13.63
CA ALA A 72 6.55 2.24 13.56
C ALA A 72 6.15 1.91 12.13
N PHE A 73 6.03 2.94 11.29
CA PHE A 73 5.88 2.83 9.83
C PHE A 73 6.97 3.67 9.18
N THR A 74 7.37 3.29 7.98
CA THR A 74 8.39 4.01 7.22
C THR A 74 7.73 4.79 6.07
N TYR A 75 7.75 6.11 6.16
CA TYR A 75 7.22 6.97 5.11
C TYR A 75 8.16 6.95 3.90
N ALA A 76 7.61 6.70 2.72
CA ALA A 76 8.37 6.58 1.48
C ALA A 76 7.81 7.52 0.40
N PRO A 77 8.17 8.81 0.43
CA PRO A 77 7.72 9.77 -0.59
C PRO A 77 8.32 9.39 -1.95
N PRO A 78 7.54 9.54 -3.04
CA PRO A 78 8.05 9.21 -4.36
C PRO A 78 9.06 10.24 -4.84
N THR A 79 10.08 9.75 -5.54
CA THR A 79 10.99 10.63 -6.31
C THR A 79 10.31 11.04 -7.61
N LEU A 80 10.87 12.05 -8.30
CA LEU A 80 10.36 12.43 -9.62
C LEU A 80 10.46 11.27 -10.61
N ASP A 81 11.53 10.48 -10.55
CA ASP A 81 11.68 9.30 -11.41
C ASP A 81 10.59 8.26 -11.12
N GLN A 82 10.26 8.04 -9.85
CA GLN A 82 9.17 7.15 -9.48
C GLN A 82 7.81 7.68 -9.96
N LEU A 83 7.59 8.98 -9.88
CA LEU A 83 6.36 9.58 -10.40
C LEU A 83 6.26 9.44 -11.93
N SER A 84 7.36 9.63 -12.64
CA SER A 84 7.41 9.41 -14.09
C SER A 84 7.13 7.95 -14.43
N ARG A 85 7.71 7.02 -13.66
CA ARG A 85 7.46 5.60 -13.81
C ARG A 85 5.99 5.27 -13.51
N ALA A 86 5.40 5.90 -12.51
CA ALA A 86 3.99 5.72 -12.15
C ALA A 86 3.05 6.08 -13.31
N ILE A 87 3.34 7.17 -14.01
CA ILE A 87 2.57 7.57 -15.19
C ILE A 87 2.72 6.55 -16.33
N ALA A 88 3.93 6.03 -16.54
CA ALA A 88 4.17 4.99 -17.55
C ALA A 88 3.40 3.70 -17.21
N ILE A 89 3.35 3.32 -15.94
CA ILE A 89 2.60 2.16 -15.47
C ILE A 89 1.09 2.38 -15.70
N ASP A 90 0.58 3.53 -15.31
CA ASP A 90 -0.83 3.88 -15.54
C ASP A 90 -1.19 3.79 -17.02
N ARG A 91 -0.32 4.28 -17.90
CA ARG A 91 -0.53 4.23 -19.35
C ARG A 91 -0.54 2.78 -19.86
N ARG A 92 0.40 1.95 -19.38
CA ARG A 92 0.49 0.54 -19.79
C ARG A 92 -0.78 -0.23 -19.43
N TYR A 93 -1.36 0.08 -18.26
CA TYR A 93 -2.57 -0.57 -17.75
C TYR A 93 -3.77 0.39 -17.82
N SER A 94 -3.89 1.12 -18.94
CA SER A 94 -4.94 2.14 -19.11
C SER A 94 -6.35 1.57 -18.89
N ASP A 95 -6.57 0.32 -19.26
CA ASP A 95 -7.87 -0.35 -19.08
C ASP A 95 -8.25 -0.52 -17.60
N LEU A 96 -7.27 -0.55 -16.73
CA LEU A 96 -7.50 -0.72 -15.29
C LEU A 96 -7.75 0.62 -14.58
N GLY A 97 -7.34 1.73 -15.17
CA GLY A 97 -7.48 3.04 -14.55
C GLY A 97 -6.77 3.15 -13.20
N LEU A 98 -5.53 2.65 -13.12
CA LEU A 98 -4.77 2.60 -11.86
C LEU A 98 -4.60 3.99 -11.22
N GLY A 99 -4.23 4.98 -12.03
CA GLY A 99 -3.94 6.32 -11.55
C GLY A 99 -2.55 6.45 -10.91
N LEU A 100 -2.27 7.66 -10.44
CA LEU A 100 -0.95 8.03 -9.95
C LEU A 100 -0.60 7.35 -8.62
N VAL A 101 -1.58 7.18 -7.73
CA VAL A 101 -1.31 6.57 -6.42
C VAL A 101 -0.89 5.12 -6.58
N ASP A 102 -1.68 4.32 -7.29
CA ASP A 102 -1.36 2.91 -7.53
C ASP A 102 -0.08 2.77 -8.34
N GLY A 103 0.10 3.61 -9.36
CA GLY A 103 1.33 3.62 -10.15
C GLY A 103 2.55 3.91 -9.30
N SER A 104 2.45 4.86 -8.37
CA SER A 104 3.56 5.20 -7.47
C SER A 104 3.88 4.08 -6.48
N LEU A 105 2.87 3.34 -6.04
CA LEU A 105 3.07 2.15 -5.19
C LEU A 105 3.87 1.09 -5.94
N VAL A 106 3.51 0.82 -7.18
CA VAL A 106 4.23 -0.16 -8.02
C VAL A 106 5.66 0.31 -8.27
N ALA A 107 5.85 1.59 -8.59
CA ALA A 107 7.18 2.15 -8.79
C ALA A 107 8.06 2.03 -7.53
N LEU A 108 7.47 2.23 -6.35
CA LEU A 108 8.16 2.03 -5.07
C LEU A 108 8.56 0.57 -4.89
N ALA A 109 7.65 -0.36 -5.19
CA ALA A 109 7.94 -1.79 -5.10
C ALA A 109 9.13 -2.16 -5.98
N GLU A 110 9.18 -1.66 -7.21
CA GLU A 110 10.31 -1.87 -8.12
C GLU A 110 11.61 -1.31 -7.55
N SER A 111 11.58 -0.09 -7.01
CA SER A 111 12.76 0.56 -6.45
C SER A 111 13.30 -0.17 -5.22
N LEU A 112 12.43 -0.73 -4.40
CA LEU A 112 12.81 -1.45 -3.19
C LEU A 112 13.16 -2.92 -3.45
N GLY A 113 12.87 -3.43 -4.65
CA GLY A 113 12.99 -4.86 -4.92
C GLY A 113 12.03 -5.67 -4.06
N LEU A 114 10.86 -5.15 -3.78
CA LEU A 114 9.89 -5.70 -2.85
C LEU A 114 8.57 -5.95 -3.58
N ARG A 115 8.01 -7.16 -3.42
CA ARG A 115 6.75 -7.50 -4.08
C ARG A 115 5.56 -7.61 -3.13
N ARG A 116 5.80 -7.62 -1.81
CA ARG A 116 4.74 -7.86 -0.82
C ARG A 116 3.96 -6.57 -0.54
N VAL A 117 2.64 -6.64 -0.76
CA VAL A 117 1.74 -5.49 -0.63
C VAL A 117 0.49 -5.90 0.15
N ALA A 118 0.08 -5.08 1.10
CA ALA A 118 -1.22 -5.16 1.73
C ALA A 118 -2.14 -4.14 1.07
N THR A 119 -3.21 -4.61 0.44
CA THR A 119 -4.15 -3.79 -0.32
C THR A 119 -5.54 -4.41 -0.30
N ARG A 120 -6.56 -3.56 -0.42
CA ARG A 120 -7.92 -4.02 -0.72
C ARG A 120 -8.15 -4.15 -2.22
N ASP A 121 -7.33 -3.48 -3.03
CA ASP A 121 -7.47 -3.46 -4.50
C ASP A 121 -6.77 -4.66 -5.14
N VAL A 122 -7.21 -5.85 -4.74
CA VAL A 122 -6.64 -7.11 -5.23
C VAL A 122 -6.86 -7.26 -6.73
N ARG A 123 -8.04 -6.88 -7.22
CA ARG A 123 -8.43 -7.04 -8.62
C ARG A 123 -7.47 -6.34 -9.57
N HIS A 124 -7.19 -5.06 -9.33
CA HIS A 124 -6.33 -4.27 -10.21
C HIS A 124 -4.86 -4.61 -10.00
N LEU A 125 -4.41 -4.70 -8.75
CA LEU A 125 -2.98 -4.91 -8.49
C LEU A 125 -2.52 -6.34 -8.82
N ALA A 126 -3.40 -7.32 -8.81
CA ALA A 126 -3.06 -8.68 -9.25
C ALA A 126 -2.70 -8.75 -10.75
N ALA A 127 -3.24 -7.84 -11.55
CA ALA A 127 -2.97 -7.79 -13.00
C ALA A 127 -1.63 -7.14 -13.34
N VAL A 128 -1.06 -6.37 -12.44
CA VAL A 128 0.17 -5.60 -12.68
C VAL A 128 1.38 -6.52 -12.64
N ARG A 129 2.35 -6.25 -13.51
CA ARG A 129 3.66 -6.91 -13.52
C ARG A 129 4.75 -5.87 -13.31
N LEU A 130 5.72 -6.22 -12.48
CA LEU A 130 6.92 -5.40 -12.26
C LEU A 130 7.83 -5.46 -13.51
N ARG A 131 8.88 -4.64 -13.53
CA ARG A 131 9.78 -4.58 -14.68
C ARG A 131 10.38 -5.94 -15.07
N ASP A 132 10.64 -6.77 -14.07
CA ASP A 132 11.19 -8.11 -14.28
C ASP A 132 10.15 -9.15 -14.69
N GLY A 133 8.90 -8.74 -14.86
CA GLY A 133 7.78 -9.61 -15.23
C GLY A 133 7.10 -10.31 -14.06
N SER A 134 7.59 -10.15 -12.83
CA SER A 134 7.00 -10.80 -11.67
C SER A 134 5.73 -10.07 -11.21
N PRO A 135 4.75 -10.80 -10.62
CA PRO A 135 3.58 -10.18 -10.02
C PRO A 135 3.90 -9.62 -8.64
N LEU A 136 3.04 -8.73 -8.15
CA LEU A 136 3.02 -8.38 -6.74
C LEU A 136 2.50 -9.57 -5.92
N GLU A 137 2.98 -9.70 -4.70
CA GLU A 137 2.49 -10.67 -3.74
C GLU A 137 1.50 -9.97 -2.80
N LEU A 138 0.20 -10.21 -3.02
CA LEU A 138 -0.86 -9.59 -2.22
C LEU A 138 -1.10 -10.45 -0.99
N VAL A 139 -0.72 -9.96 0.18
CA VAL A 139 -0.61 -10.77 1.40
C VAL A 139 -1.92 -10.94 2.15
N VAL A 140 -2.95 -10.19 1.79
CA VAL A 140 -4.28 -10.27 2.41
C VAL A 140 -5.32 -10.57 1.33
N HIS A 141 -6.25 -11.46 1.64
CA HIS A 141 -7.42 -11.73 0.80
C HIS A 141 -8.65 -11.13 1.49
N PRO A 142 -9.05 -9.89 1.14
CA PRO A 142 -10.17 -9.25 1.78
C PRO A 142 -11.48 -9.99 1.51
N THR A 143 -12.41 -9.91 2.44
CA THR A 143 -13.70 -10.63 2.34
C THR A 143 -14.60 -10.06 1.25
N ASP A 144 -14.39 -8.81 0.86
CA ASP A 144 -15.12 -8.16 -0.22
C ASP A 144 -14.13 -7.38 -1.10
N PRO A 145 -13.44 -8.07 -2.03
CA PRO A 145 -12.38 -7.45 -2.82
C PRO A 145 -12.87 -6.38 -3.81
N ASP A 146 -14.17 -6.30 -4.08
CA ASP A 146 -14.73 -5.31 -4.99
C ASP A 146 -15.06 -3.97 -4.30
N LYS A 147 -14.93 -3.91 -2.97
CA LYS A 147 -15.10 -2.67 -2.20
C LYS A 147 -13.74 -2.08 -1.86
N SER A 148 -13.12 -1.48 -2.81
CA SER A 148 -11.86 -0.76 -2.59
C SER A 148 -12.11 0.73 -2.48
#